data_7cef9bcba06e3c722124f158791fd42a
#
_entry.id   7cef9bcba06e3c722124f158791fd42a
#
_cell.length_a   1.000
_cell.length_b   1.000
_cell.length_c   1.000
_cell.angle_alpha   90.00
_cell.angle_beta   90.00
_cell.angle_gamma   90.00
#
_symmetry.space_group_name_H-M   'P 1'
#
loop_
_entity.id
_entity.type
_entity.pdbx_description
1 polymer ?
#
loop_
_entity_poly.entity_id
_entity_poly.type
_entity_poly.pdbx_seq_one_letter_code
_entity_poly.pdbx_strand_id
1 'polypeptide(L)'
;MEYMLDTLDLDAIKKWHHILPLAGVTSNPSIAKKEGDIDFFERIREVRAIIGDQASIHVQVIAQDYEGILKDAAEIRQQCGDSIYVKVPVTPEGLAAIETLKAEGYHITATAIYSTFQGLLAIEAGADYLAPYYNRMENLNIDPEAVIGQLAEAIDRECSDSKLLAASFKNVAQVNKSFALGAQAITAGPDVFEAGFAMPSIQKAVDDFGKDWEAIHHRKSI
;
A
#
# COMPACT_ATOMS: atom_id res chain seq x y z
N MET A 1 -5.07 11.80 2.31
CA MET A 1 -5.34 10.37 1.95
C MET A 1 -4.39 9.98 0.85
N GLU A 2 -3.71 8.86 1.01
CA GLU A 2 -2.75 8.32 0.05
C GLU A 2 -3.30 7.00 -0.52
N TYR A 3 -3.30 6.88 -1.84
CA TYR A 3 -3.70 5.66 -2.54
C TYR A 3 -2.48 5.04 -3.19
N MET A 4 -2.21 3.76 -2.89
CA MET A 4 -1.11 2.99 -3.45
C MET A 4 -1.64 1.73 -4.15
N LEU A 5 -0.92 1.24 -5.16
CA LEU A 5 -1.21 -0.04 -5.81
C LEU A 5 -0.39 -1.17 -5.20
N ASP A 6 -1.04 -2.28 -4.88
CA ASP A 6 -0.41 -3.50 -4.38
C ASP A 6 -0.20 -4.50 -5.54
N THR A 7 0.75 -4.20 -6.43
CA THR A 7 1.03 -4.98 -7.65
C THR A 7 2.42 -4.68 -8.22
N LEU A 8 2.95 -5.59 -9.05
CA LEU A 8 4.11 -5.40 -9.92
C LEU A 8 3.76 -5.53 -11.42
N ASP A 9 2.47 -5.60 -11.76
CA ASP A 9 1.98 -5.55 -13.15
C ASP A 9 2.15 -4.13 -13.70
N LEU A 10 3.08 -3.96 -14.64
CA LEU A 10 3.43 -2.65 -15.20
C LEU A 10 2.27 -2.02 -15.98
N ASP A 11 1.43 -2.80 -16.64
CA ASP A 11 0.31 -2.26 -17.40
C ASP A 11 -0.80 -1.75 -16.47
N ALA A 12 -1.06 -2.46 -15.37
CA ALA A 12 -1.93 -1.99 -14.33
C ALA A 12 -1.38 -0.71 -13.66
N ILE A 13 -0.07 -0.65 -13.38
CA ILE A 13 0.57 0.54 -12.81
C ILE A 13 0.44 1.73 -13.75
N LYS A 14 0.76 1.59 -15.04
CA LYS A 14 0.60 2.65 -16.05
C LYS A 14 -0.83 3.16 -16.12
N LYS A 15 -1.80 2.23 -16.19
CA LYS A 15 -3.24 2.54 -16.24
C LYS A 15 -3.65 3.40 -15.04
N TRP A 16 -3.37 2.95 -13.83
CA TRP A 16 -3.85 3.61 -12.63
C TRP A 16 -3.06 4.88 -12.28
N HIS A 17 -1.77 4.94 -12.62
CA HIS A 17 -0.99 6.16 -12.50
C HIS A 17 -1.49 7.29 -13.42
N HIS A 18 -2.05 6.94 -14.58
CA HIS A 18 -2.72 7.91 -15.46
C HIS A 18 -4.08 8.38 -14.90
N ILE A 19 -4.80 7.51 -14.20
CA ILE A 19 -6.17 7.79 -13.71
C ILE A 19 -6.16 8.50 -12.35
N LEU A 20 -5.23 8.14 -11.46
CA LEU A 20 -5.18 8.60 -10.07
C LEU A 20 -3.82 9.19 -9.73
N PRO A 21 -3.75 10.19 -8.83
CA PRO A 21 -2.49 10.63 -8.23
C PRO A 21 -2.01 9.57 -7.24
N LEU A 22 -1.38 8.50 -7.74
CA LEU A 22 -0.86 7.42 -6.90
C LEU A 22 0.26 7.94 -5.99
N ALA A 23 0.13 7.68 -4.69
CA ALA A 23 1.15 7.98 -3.70
C ALA A 23 2.29 6.94 -3.71
N GLY A 24 2.06 5.75 -4.25
CA GLY A 24 3.09 4.73 -4.34
C GLY A 24 2.63 3.39 -4.90
N VAL A 25 3.58 2.47 -4.92
CA VAL A 25 3.39 1.06 -5.28
C VAL A 25 3.99 0.19 -4.18
N THR A 26 3.25 -0.82 -3.76
CA THR A 26 3.71 -1.79 -2.78
C THR A 26 3.82 -3.18 -3.40
N SER A 27 4.75 -3.95 -2.91
CA SER A 27 4.92 -5.35 -3.29
C SER A 27 5.16 -6.24 -2.07
N ASN A 28 5.12 -7.53 -2.30
CA ASN A 28 5.51 -8.58 -1.37
C ASN A 28 5.86 -9.85 -2.16
N PRO A 29 6.44 -10.89 -1.54
CA PRO A 29 6.83 -12.10 -2.25
C PRO A 29 5.70 -12.80 -3.00
N SER A 30 4.47 -12.74 -2.48
CA SER A 30 3.31 -13.35 -3.15
C SER A 30 2.90 -12.59 -4.41
N ILE A 31 3.10 -11.28 -4.44
CA ILE A 31 2.88 -10.44 -5.63
C ILE A 31 3.97 -10.72 -6.65
N ALA A 32 5.24 -10.70 -6.25
CA ALA A 32 6.35 -11.02 -7.15
C ALA A 32 6.19 -12.40 -7.80
N LYS A 33 5.74 -13.40 -7.03
CA LYS A 33 5.45 -14.75 -7.55
C LYS A 33 4.39 -14.77 -8.66
N LYS A 34 3.41 -13.87 -8.66
CA LYS A 34 2.38 -13.81 -9.70
C LYS A 34 2.92 -13.32 -11.04
N GLU A 35 3.98 -12.53 -11.03
CA GLU A 35 4.65 -12.05 -12.25
C GLU A 35 5.49 -13.11 -12.93
N GLY A 36 5.68 -14.29 -12.30
CA GLY A 36 6.49 -15.38 -12.85
C GLY A 36 7.99 -15.18 -12.66
N ASP A 37 8.78 -15.66 -13.63
CA ASP A 37 10.24 -15.54 -13.61
C ASP A 37 10.67 -14.18 -14.16
N ILE A 38 10.80 -13.20 -13.24
CA ILE A 38 11.21 -11.82 -13.56
C ILE A 38 12.53 -11.48 -12.87
N ASP A 39 13.33 -10.59 -13.49
CA ASP A 39 14.38 -9.89 -12.75
C ASP A 39 13.69 -8.89 -11.81
N PHE A 40 13.72 -9.19 -10.51
CA PHE A 40 12.98 -8.45 -9.51
C PHE A 40 13.44 -6.98 -9.39
N PHE A 41 14.75 -6.75 -9.35
CA PHE A 41 15.26 -5.39 -9.21
C PHE A 41 15.10 -4.58 -10.49
N GLU A 42 15.20 -5.22 -11.66
CA GLU A 42 14.84 -4.55 -12.93
C GLU A 42 13.37 -4.14 -12.92
N ARG A 43 12.47 -5.03 -12.49
CA ARG A 43 11.03 -4.72 -12.36
C ARG A 43 10.78 -3.51 -11.44
N ILE A 44 11.51 -3.39 -10.33
CA ILE A 44 11.39 -2.22 -9.43
C ILE A 44 11.87 -0.94 -10.13
N ARG A 45 12.94 -1.01 -10.94
CA ARG A 45 13.41 0.13 -11.75
C ARG A 45 12.37 0.54 -12.81
N GLU A 46 11.72 -0.43 -13.47
CA GLU A 46 10.61 -0.16 -14.41
C GLU A 46 9.42 0.51 -13.71
N VAL A 47 9.04 0.05 -12.52
CA VAL A 47 8.01 0.69 -11.69
C VAL A 47 8.40 2.15 -11.40
N ARG A 48 9.63 2.41 -10.96
CA ARG A 48 10.13 3.77 -10.70
C ARG A 48 10.05 4.66 -11.94
N ALA A 49 10.41 4.12 -13.11
CA ALA A 49 10.33 4.85 -14.38
C ALA A 49 8.89 5.28 -14.74
N ILE A 50 7.89 4.50 -14.32
CA ILE A 50 6.47 4.81 -14.56
C ILE A 50 5.95 5.86 -13.58
N ILE A 51 6.18 5.65 -12.26
CA ILE A 51 5.54 6.48 -11.24
C ILE A 51 6.33 7.73 -10.85
N GLY A 52 7.59 7.85 -11.32
CA GLY A 52 8.48 8.98 -11.01
C GLY A 52 9.01 8.96 -9.57
N ASP A 53 9.76 10.00 -9.20
CA ASP A 53 10.51 10.04 -7.93
C ASP A 53 9.65 10.51 -6.73
N GLN A 54 8.49 11.09 -6.97
CA GLN A 54 7.62 11.61 -5.91
C GLN A 54 6.75 10.53 -5.25
N ALA A 55 6.48 9.43 -5.96
CA ALA A 55 5.71 8.32 -5.44
C ALA A 55 6.62 7.29 -4.75
N SER A 56 6.16 6.73 -3.64
CA SER A 56 6.93 5.75 -2.87
C SER A 56 6.89 4.34 -3.50
N ILE A 57 7.94 3.58 -3.30
CA ILE A 57 7.96 2.15 -3.62
C ILE A 57 8.32 1.37 -2.35
N HIS A 58 7.55 0.32 -2.08
CA HIS A 58 7.70 -0.47 -0.85
C HIS A 58 8.07 -1.92 -1.20
N VAL A 59 9.25 -2.35 -0.79
CA VAL A 59 9.84 -3.67 -1.09
C VAL A 59 10.08 -4.45 0.19
N GLN A 60 9.64 -5.71 0.23
CA GLN A 60 9.69 -6.53 1.42
C GLN A 60 10.97 -7.38 1.50
N VAL A 61 11.59 -7.41 2.68
CA VAL A 61 12.66 -8.37 3.02
C VAL A 61 12.12 -9.81 3.04
N ILE A 62 13.00 -10.79 2.82
CA ILE A 62 12.65 -12.22 2.75
C ILE A 62 13.20 -12.96 3.96
N ALA A 63 14.37 -12.56 4.46
CA ALA A 63 14.98 -13.16 5.64
C ALA A 63 14.07 -13.02 6.87
N GLN A 64 14.19 -13.95 7.82
CA GLN A 64 13.35 -14.03 9.01
C GLN A 64 14.13 -13.74 10.30
N ASP A 65 15.46 -13.84 10.29
CA ASP A 65 16.32 -13.51 11.39
C ASP A 65 16.87 -12.08 11.26
N TYR A 66 17.29 -11.51 12.38
CA TYR A 66 17.75 -10.13 12.48
C TYR A 66 18.85 -9.79 11.46
N GLU A 67 19.92 -10.57 11.42
CA GLU A 67 21.07 -10.30 10.54
C GLU A 67 20.70 -10.42 9.05
N GLY A 68 19.86 -11.40 8.71
CA GLY A 68 19.35 -11.58 7.37
C GLY A 68 18.46 -10.41 6.94
N ILE A 69 17.62 -9.89 7.82
CA ILE A 69 16.76 -8.73 7.54
C ILE A 69 17.60 -7.48 7.24
N LEU A 70 18.65 -7.22 8.04
CA LEU A 70 19.57 -6.08 7.80
C LEU A 70 20.28 -6.23 6.45
N LYS A 71 20.73 -7.44 6.11
CA LYS A 71 21.39 -7.71 4.83
C LYS A 71 20.43 -7.52 3.64
N ASP A 72 19.19 -8.03 3.73
CA ASP A 72 18.18 -7.82 2.70
C ASP A 72 17.86 -6.33 2.51
N ALA A 73 17.73 -5.59 3.61
CA ALA A 73 17.50 -4.15 3.58
C ALA A 73 18.62 -3.38 2.88
N ALA A 74 19.88 -3.74 3.18
CA ALA A 74 21.05 -3.15 2.54
C ALA A 74 21.07 -3.42 1.03
N GLU A 75 20.78 -4.65 0.61
CA GLU A 75 20.68 -5.03 -0.81
C GLU A 75 19.55 -4.26 -1.52
N ILE A 76 18.35 -4.19 -0.93
CA ILE A 76 17.22 -3.43 -1.47
C ILE A 76 17.61 -1.95 -1.67
N ARG A 77 18.24 -1.33 -0.67
CA ARG A 77 18.67 0.07 -0.75
C ARG A 77 19.75 0.27 -1.82
N GLN A 78 20.72 -0.65 -1.91
CA GLN A 78 21.77 -0.61 -2.92
C GLN A 78 21.20 -0.70 -4.35
N GLN A 79 20.21 -1.56 -4.58
CA GLN A 79 19.65 -1.81 -5.91
C GLN A 79 18.56 -0.79 -6.33
N CYS A 80 17.84 -0.22 -5.35
CA CYS A 80 16.66 0.60 -5.61
C CYS A 80 16.80 2.07 -5.18
N GLY A 81 17.89 2.43 -4.49
CA GLY A 81 18.15 3.79 -4.00
C GLY A 81 17.58 4.09 -2.61
N ASP A 82 17.97 5.24 -2.06
CA ASP A 82 17.68 5.63 -0.68
C ASP A 82 16.20 5.95 -0.41
N SER A 83 15.44 6.31 -1.44
CA SER A 83 14.02 6.66 -1.32
C SER A 83 13.07 5.47 -1.23
N ILE A 84 13.61 4.23 -1.24
CA ILE A 84 12.83 3.01 -1.13
C ILE A 84 12.34 2.81 0.32
N TYR A 85 11.10 2.36 0.47
CA TYR A 85 10.57 1.89 1.75
C TYR A 85 10.82 0.39 1.89
N VAL A 86 11.59 -0.01 2.89
CA VAL A 86 11.83 -1.42 3.19
C VAL A 86 10.68 -1.95 4.03
N LYS A 87 9.99 -2.98 3.55
CA LYS A 87 8.91 -3.62 4.30
C LYS A 87 9.47 -4.73 5.17
N VAL A 88 9.25 -4.61 6.48
CA VAL A 88 9.74 -5.56 7.50
C VAL A 88 8.54 -6.15 8.25
N PRO A 89 8.36 -7.49 8.29
CA PRO A 89 7.32 -8.13 9.07
C PRO A 89 7.47 -7.86 10.58
N VAL A 90 6.37 -7.58 11.27
CA VAL A 90 6.35 -7.34 12.73
C VAL A 90 6.43 -8.67 13.48
N THR A 91 7.67 -9.14 13.65
CA THR A 91 8.10 -10.25 14.48
C THR A 91 9.12 -9.74 15.50
N PRO A 92 9.52 -10.51 16.53
CA PRO A 92 10.59 -10.08 17.45
C PRO A 92 11.87 -9.65 16.73
N GLU A 93 12.35 -10.47 15.78
CA GLU A 93 13.52 -10.16 14.95
C GLU A 93 13.29 -8.94 14.04
N GLY A 94 12.09 -8.85 13.45
CA GLY A 94 11.70 -7.72 12.61
C GLY A 94 11.65 -6.40 13.38
N LEU A 95 11.12 -6.38 14.60
CA LEU A 95 11.09 -5.17 15.44
C LEU A 95 12.48 -4.69 15.80
N ALA A 96 13.37 -5.60 16.21
CA ALA A 96 14.77 -5.27 16.48
C ALA A 96 15.48 -4.71 15.22
N ALA A 97 15.19 -5.29 14.05
CA ALA A 97 15.74 -4.80 12.78
C ALA A 97 15.16 -3.43 12.40
N ILE A 98 13.87 -3.16 12.62
CA ILE A 98 13.24 -1.86 12.35
C ILE A 98 13.94 -0.76 13.15
N GLU A 99 14.16 -0.93 14.45
CA GLU A 99 14.83 0.04 15.30
C GLU A 99 16.23 0.36 14.76
N THR A 100 17.01 -0.66 14.41
CA THR A 100 18.37 -0.49 13.85
C THR A 100 18.33 0.23 12.50
N LEU A 101 17.48 -0.21 11.57
CA LEU A 101 17.36 0.40 10.24
C LEU A 101 16.87 1.85 10.32
N LYS A 102 15.97 2.18 11.25
CA LYS A 102 15.55 3.57 11.48
C LYS A 102 16.69 4.44 11.98
N ALA A 103 17.53 3.94 12.89
CA ALA A 103 18.73 4.65 13.36
C ALA A 103 19.75 4.90 12.22
N GLU A 104 19.77 4.04 11.20
CA GLU A 104 20.58 4.17 9.98
C GLU A 104 19.93 4.99 8.86
N GLY A 105 18.76 5.57 9.12
CA GLY A 105 18.06 6.46 8.18
C GLY A 105 17.30 5.75 7.05
N TYR A 106 16.91 4.50 7.24
CA TYR A 106 16.01 3.81 6.30
C TYR A 106 14.56 4.28 6.42
N HIS A 107 13.85 4.25 5.31
CA HIS A 107 12.39 4.36 5.30
C HIS A 107 11.79 2.96 5.51
N ILE A 108 10.90 2.82 6.49
CA ILE A 108 10.40 1.51 6.93
C ILE A 108 8.88 1.43 6.84
N THR A 109 8.40 0.32 6.28
CA THR A 109 7.01 -0.11 6.38
C THR A 109 6.92 -1.37 7.22
N ALA A 110 6.42 -1.25 8.44
CA ALA A 110 6.11 -2.40 9.29
C ALA A 110 4.92 -3.16 8.71
N THR A 111 5.06 -4.44 8.42
CA THR A 111 4.05 -5.24 7.71
C THR A 111 3.69 -6.52 8.45
N ALA A 112 2.71 -7.27 7.94
CA ALA A 112 2.16 -8.46 8.59
C ALA A 112 1.58 -8.16 9.99
N ILE A 113 0.87 -7.03 10.12
CA ILE A 113 0.21 -6.62 11.35
C ILE A 113 -1.21 -7.20 11.37
N TYR A 114 -1.51 -7.94 12.44
CA TYR A 114 -2.79 -8.61 12.70
C TYR A 114 -3.43 -8.20 14.03
N SER A 115 -2.72 -7.41 14.85
CA SER A 115 -3.21 -6.98 16.16
C SER A 115 -2.77 -5.56 16.48
N THR A 116 -3.52 -4.90 17.35
CA THR A 116 -3.16 -3.58 17.90
C THR A 116 -1.80 -3.63 18.58
N PHE A 117 -1.51 -4.69 19.36
CA PHE A 117 -0.24 -4.83 20.07
C PHE A 117 0.97 -4.81 19.10
N GLN A 118 0.92 -5.53 17.98
CA GLN A 118 1.98 -5.48 16.97
C GLN A 118 2.16 -4.08 16.39
N GLY A 119 1.05 -3.39 16.09
CA GLY A 119 1.10 -2.04 15.55
C GLY A 119 1.69 -1.03 16.53
N LEU A 120 1.33 -1.10 17.82
CA LEU A 120 1.90 -0.23 18.87
C LEU A 120 3.41 -0.42 19.00
N LEU A 121 3.90 -1.65 18.97
CA LEU A 121 5.35 -1.94 18.98
C LEU A 121 6.05 -1.40 17.72
N ALA A 122 5.40 -1.44 16.56
CA ALA A 122 5.95 -0.90 15.32
C ALA A 122 6.01 0.64 15.33
N ILE A 123 5.04 1.32 15.97
CA ILE A 123 5.09 2.78 16.23
C ILE A 123 6.29 3.10 17.10
N GLU A 124 6.46 2.40 18.22
CA GLU A 124 7.56 2.60 19.17
C GLU A 124 8.93 2.36 18.51
N ALA A 125 9.04 1.35 17.63
CA ALA A 125 10.24 1.10 16.84
C ALA A 125 10.50 2.15 15.73
N GLY A 126 9.62 3.13 15.54
CA GLY A 126 9.78 4.26 14.64
C GLY A 126 9.46 3.98 13.17
N ALA A 127 8.66 2.96 12.85
CA ALA A 127 8.25 2.68 11.47
C ALA A 127 7.49 3.85 10.85
N ASP A 128 7.78 4.21 9.58
CA ASP A 128 7.11 5.31 8.88
C ASP A 128 5.68 4.93 8.45
N TYR A 129 5.50 3.66 8.04
CA TYR A 129 4.19 3.10 7.71
C TYR A 129 3.92 1.83 8.49
N LEU A 130 2.66 1.66 8.90
CA LEU A 130 2.13 0.43 9.49
C LEU A 130 1.12 -0.18 8.54
N ALA A 131 1.31 -1.43 8.14
CA ALA A 131 0.44 -2.13 7.20
C ALA A 131 -0.39 -3.24 7.89
N PRO A 132 -1.52 -2.89 8.57
CA PRO A 132 -2.47 -3.86 9.07
C PRO A 132 -3.22 -4.54 7.92
N TYR A 133 -3.40 -5.87 8.04
CA TYR A 133 -3.97 -6.70 6.97
C TYR A 133 -5.47 -6.92 7.16
N TYR A 134 -6.30 -6.02 6.61
CA TYR A 134 -7.74 -5.98 6.82
C TYR A 134 -8.43 -7.34 6.57
N ASN A 135 -8.45 -7.81 5.33
CA ASN A 135 -9.16 -9.04 4.98
C ASN A 135 -8.56 -10.29 5.62
N ARG A 136 -7.24 -10.31 5.88
CA ARG A 136 -6.63 -11.46 6.57
C ARG A 136 -7.04 -11.51 8.05
N MET A 137 -7.22 -10.37 8.71
CA MET A 137 -7.77 -10.30 10.06
C MET A 137 -9.21 -10.81 10.09
N GLU A 138 -10.07 -10.40 9.16
CA GLU A 138 -11.44 -10.93 9.03
C GLU A 138 -11.44 -12.45 8.90
N ASN A 139 -10.59 -12.99 8.02
CA ASN A 139 -10.48 -14.45 7.82
C ASN A 139 -10.00 -15.22 9.05
N LEU A 140 -9.32 -14.55 9.97
CA LEU A 140 -8.88 -15.10 11.25
C LEU A 140 -9.85 -14.79 12.40
N ASN A 141 -11.01 -14.22 12.10
CA ASN A 141 -12.01 -13.79 13.09
C ASN A 141 -11.47 -12.74 14.08
N ILE A 142 -10.56 -11.89 13.61
CA ILE A 142 -10.06 -10.70 14.29
C ILE A 142 -10.81 -9.50 13.71
N ASP A 143 -11.23 -8.57 14.56
CA ASP A 143 -11.89 -7.32 14.15
C ASP A 143 -10.89 -6.30 13.60
N PRO A 144 -10.80 -6.11 12.27
CA PRO A 144 -9.85 -5.17 11.68
C PRO A 144 -10.23 -3.71 11.94
N GLU A 145 -11.52 -3.42 12.11
CA GLU A 145 -12.00 -2.06 12.37
C GLU A 145 -11.52 -1.59 13.74
N ALA A 146 -11.62 -2.46 14.76
CA ALA A 146 -11.09 -2.18 16.09
C ALA A 146 -9.56 -1.98 16.07
N VAL A 147 -8.81 -2.83 15.35
CA VAL A 147 -7.34 -2.71 15.24
C VAL A 147 -6.93 -1.39 14.56
N ILE A 148 -7.53 -1.06 13.41
CA ILE A 148 -7.21 0.16 12.65
C ILE A 148 -7.56 1.41 13.47
N GLY A 149 -8.76 1.47 14.08
CA GLY A 149 -9.19 2.60 14.90
C GLY A 149 -8.26 2.83 16.09
N GLN A 150 -7.92 1.77 16.84
CA GLN A 150 -7.01 1.88 17.99
C GLN A 150 -5.60 2.34 17.60
N LEU A 151 -5.09 1.90 16.43
CA LEU A 151 -3.79 2.34 15.94
C LEU A 151 -3.83 3.80 15.47
N ALA A 152 -4.92 4.24 14.80
CA ALA A 152 -5.10 5.63 14.42
C ALA A 152 -5.12 6.54 15.64
N GLU A 153 -5.90 6.18 16.67
CA GLU A 153 -5.96 6.91 17.96
C GLU A 153 -4.59 6.95 18.66
N ALA A 154 -3.81 5.86 18.60
CA ALA A 154 -2.48 5.81 19.19
C ALA A 154 -1.50 6.76 18.47
N ILE A 155 -1.49 6.76 17.13
CA ILE A 155 -0.66 7.67 16.33
C ILE A 155 -0.97 9.13 16.66
N ASP A 156 -2.26 9.49 16.73
CA ASP A 156 -2.69 10.86 17.06
C ASP A 156 -2.32 11.24 18.49
N ARG A 157 -2.57 10.37 19.46
CA ARG A 157 -2.31 10.61 20.89
C ARG A 157 -0.82 10.79 21.18
N GLU A 158 0.03 9.98 20.58
CA GLU A 158 1.48 10.05 20.77
C GLU A 158 2.15 11.08 19.85
N CYS A 159 1.38 11.77 18.98
CA CYS A 159 1.89 12.68 17.96
C CYS A 159 3.00 12.01 17.11
N SER A 160 2.81 10.74 16.77
CA SER A 160 3.76 9.96 15.97
C SER A 160 3.73 10.38 14.50
N ASP A 161 4.90 10.38 13.86
CA ASP A 161 5.03 10.59 12.40
C ASP A 161 4.64 9.35 11.58
N SER A 162 4.33 8.23 12.22
CA SER A 162 3.88 7.01 11.57
C SER A 162 2.55 7.20 10.85
N LYS A 163 2.35 6.52 9.74
CA LYS A 163 1.07 6.50 9.00
C LYS A 163 0.51 5.08 8.93
N LEU A 164 -0.80 4.94 9.07
CA LEU A 164 -1.48 3.69 8.75
C LEU A 164 -1.61 3.54 7.23
N LEU A 165 -0.97 2.50 6.70
CA LEU A 165 -1.08 2.02 5.31
C LEU A 165 -1.88 0.72 5.32
N ALA A 166 -3.19 0.80 5.49
CA ALA A 166 -4.03 -0.38 5.54
C ALA A 166 -3.95 -1.17 4.23
N ALA A 167 -3.91 -2.49 4.34
CA ALA A 167 -3.58 -3.38 3.24
C ALA A 167 -4.44 -4.66 3.24
N SER A 168 -4.24 -5.52 2.23
CA SER A 168 -4.94 -6.81 2.12
C SER A 168 -6.45 -6.65 1.98
N PHE A 169 -6.89 -5.88 1.00
CA PHE A 169 -8.30 -5.65 0.69
C PHE A 169 -8.84 -6.65 -0.34
N LYS A 170 -10.15 -6.89 -0.29
CA LYS A 170 -10.92 -7.69 -1.25
C LYS A 170 -12.09 -6.93 -1.87
N ASN A 171 -12.46 -5.79 -1.33
CA ASN A 171 -13.54 -4.96 -1.84
C ASN A 171 -13.39 -3.50 -1.38
N VAL A 172 -14.13 -2.61 -2.04
CA VAL A 172 -14.12 -1.17 -1.79
C VAL A 172 -14.66 -0.80 -0.40
N ALA A 173 -15.58 -1.61 0.15
CA ALA A 173 -16.15 -1.31 1.46
C ALA A 173 -15.08 -1.39 2.57
N GLN A 174 -14.15 -2.36 2.49
CA GLN A 174 -13.03 -2.47 3.42
C GLN A 174 -12.10 -1.24 3.33
N VAL A 175 -11.85 -0.73 2.12
CA VAL A 175 -11.06 0.50 1.89
C VAL A 175 -11.74 1.71 2.55
N ASN A 176 -13.04 1.90 2.26
CA ASN A 176 -13.81 3.01 2.81
C ASN A 176 -13.83 3.00 4.35
N LYS A 177 -14.01 1.83 4.96
CA LYS A 177 -13.97 1.66 6.41
C LYS A 177 -12.60 2.01 6.99
N SER A 178 -11.50 1.60 6.33
CA SER A 178 -10.16 1.93 6.80
C SER A 178 -9.93 3.44 6.85
N PHE A 179 -10.32 4.18 5.82
CA PHE A 179 -10.23 5.65 5.84
C PHE A 179 -11.16 6.29 6.86
N ALA A 180 -12.39 5.79 7.02
CA ALA A 180 -13.34 6.29 8.02
C ALA A 180 -12.82 6.12 9.46
N LEU A 181 -11.96 5.13 9.70
CA LEU A 181 -11.33 4.83 10.98
C LEU A 181 -9.99 5.55 11.20
N GLY A 182 -9.59 6.43 10.27
CA GLY A 182 -8.40 7.27 10.43
C GLY A 182 -7.13 6.76 9.73
N ALA A 183 -7.21 5.73 8.88
CA ALA A 183 -6.06 5.38 8.04
C ALA A 183 -5.69 6.55 7.12
N GLN A 184 -4.41 6.91 7.05
CA GLN A 184 -3.92 7.98 6.19
C GLN A 184 -3.62 7.49 4.77
N ALA A 185 -3.32 6.21 4.62
CA ALA A 185 -2.97 5.55 3.37
C ALA A 185 -3.62 4.17 3.25
N ILE A 186 -3.83 3.74 2.01
CA ILE A 186 -4.21 2.35 1.68
C ILE A 186 -3.34 1.83 0.53
N THR A 187 -3.15 0.52 0.50
CA THR A 187 -2.64 -0.17 -0.68
C THR A 187 -3.55 -1.33 -1.04
N ALA A 188 -3.99 -1.35 -2.29
CA ALA A 188 -4.94 -2.33 -2.80
C ALA A 188 -4.56 -2.84 -4.19
N GLY A 189 -4.97 -4.04 -4.52
CA GLY A 189 -4.82 -4.58 -5.86
C GLY A 189 -5.62 -3.80 -6.91
N PRO A 190 -5.22 -3.81 -8.19
CA PRO A 190 -5.95 -3.15 -9.28
C PRO A 190 -7.41 -3.56 -9.36
N ASP A 191 -7.74 -4.80 -9.03
CA ASP A 191 -9.10 -5.36 -9.00
C ASP A 191 -10.04 -4.62 -8.04
N VAL A 192 -9.53 -4.17 -6.89
CA VAL A 192 -10.31 -3.38 -5.92
C VAL A 192 -10.63 -1.99 -6.48
N PHE A 193 -9.67 -1.35 -7.15
CA PHE A 193 -9.90 -0.06 -7.82
C PHE A 193 -10.90 -0.22 -8.97
N GLU A 194 -10.76 -1.26 -9.79
CA GLU A 194 -11.70 -1.55 -10.88
C GLU A 194 -13.12 -1.75 -10.37
N ALA A 195 -13.29 -2.51 -9.29
CA ALA A 195 -14.59 -2.73 -8.66
C ALA A 195 -15.25 -1.42 -8.20
N GLY A 196 -14.48 -0.42 -7.81
CA GLY A 196 -14.99 0.90 -7.41
C GLY A 196 -15.71 1.65 -8.54
N PHE A 197 -15.33 1.39 -9.79
CA PHE A 197 -15.91 2.02 -10.98
C PHE A 197 -16.84 1.10 -11.78
N ALA A 198 -16.98 -0.17 -11.40
CA ALA A 198 -17.74 -1.18 -12.15
C ALA A 198 -19.26 -1.09 -11.96
N MET A 199 -19.79 -0.08 -11.27
CA MET A 199 -21.24 0.07 -11.09
C MET A 199 -21.92 0.48 -12.40
N PRO A 200 -22.89 -0.29 -12.92
CA PRO A 200 -23.55 0.01 -14.20
C PRO A 200 -24.26 1.38 -14.22
N SER A 201 -24.66 1.89 -13.05
CA SER A 201 -25.28 3.22 -12.92
C SER A 201 -24.35 4.37 -13.27
N ILE A 202 -23.03 4.21 -13.10
CA ILE A 202 -22.05 5.24 -13.46
C ILE A 202 -22.02 5.39 -14.98
N GLN A 203 -21.83 4.29 -15.71
CA GLN A 203 -21.81 4.31 -17.18
C GLN A 203 -23.15 4.78 -17.75
N LYS A 204 -24.28 4.30 -17.17
CA LYS A 204 -25.61 4.74 -17.59
C LYS A 204 -25.78 6.26 -17.47
N ALA A 205 -25.36 6.85 -16.36
CA ALA A 205 -25.46 8.29 -16.17
C ALA A 205 -24.64 9.07 -17.22
N VAL A 206 -23.39 8.62 -17.49
CA VAL A 206 -22.54 9.24 -18.51
C VAL A 206 -23.16 9.13 -19.91
N ASP A 207 -23.70 7.97 -20.25
CA ASP A 207 -24.36 7.75 -21.54
C ASP A 207 -25.64 8.63 -21.69
N ASP A 208 -26.42 8.76 -20.63
CA ASP A 208 -27.63 9.60 -20.64
C ASP A 208 -27.26 11.10 -20.81
N PHE A 209 -26.25 11.60 -20.10
CA PHE A 209 -25.75 12.97 -20.29
C PHE A 209 -25.25 13.22 -21.73
N GLY A 210 -24.55 12.25 -22.32
CA GLY A 210 -24.12 12.33 -23.72
C GLY A 210 -25.29 12.43 -24.70
N LYS A 211 -26.33 11.61 -24.50
CA LYS A 211 -27.54 11.65 -25.32
C LYS A 211 -28.31 12.98 -25.20
N ASP A 212 -28.47 13.48 -23.98
CA ASP A 212 -29.16 14.75 -23.73
C ASP A 212 -28.42 15.91 -24.42
N TRP A 213 -27.06 15.93 -24.35
CA TRP A 213 -26.26 16.92 -25.04
C TRP A 213 -26.41 16.84 -26.57
N GLU A 214 -26.31 15.63 -27.13
CA GLU A 214 -26.43 15.40 -28.58
C GLU A 214 -27.81 15.77 -29.11
N ALA A 215 -28.88 15.56 -28.33
CA ALA A 215 -30.25 15.91 -28.69
C ALA A 215 -30.44 17.42 -28.86
N ILE A 216 -29.73 18.25 -28.10
CA ILE A 216 -29.86 19.73 -28.16
C ILE A 216 -28.82 20.33 -29.14
N HIS A 217 -27.57 19.82 -29.13
CA HIS A 217 -26.48 20.47 -29.84
C HIS A 217 -26.04 19.73 -31.12
N HIS A 218 -26.62 18.55 -31.42
CA HIS A 218 -26.31 17.71 -32.59
C HIS A 218 -24.82 17.39 -32.76
N ARG A 219 -24.09 17.31 -31.63
CA ARG A 219 -22.66 16.97 -31.55
C ARG A 219 -22.33 16.25 -30.23
N LYS A 220 -21.28 15.42 -30.23
CA LYS A 220 -20.88 14.59 -29.09
C LYS A 220 -19.83 15.24 -28.15
N SER A 221 -19.45 16.49 -28.44
CA SER A 221 -18.46 17.25 -27.65
C SER A 221 -18.84 18.72 -27.60
N ILE A 222 -18.22 19.44 -26.65
CA ILE A 222 -18.39 20.91 -26.51
C ILE A 222 -17.69 21.66 -27.65
#